data_8ca32ddc6a777fa661d752691930b21d
#
_entry.id   8ca32ddc6a777fa661d752691930b21d
#
_cell.length_a   1.000
_cell.length_b   1.000
_cell.length_c   1.000
_cell.angle_alpha   90.00
_cell.angle_beta   90.00
_cell.angle_gamma   90.00
#
_symmetry.space_group_name_H-M   'P 1'
#
loop_
_entity.id
_entity.type
_entity.pdbx_description
1 polymer ?
#
loop_
_entity_poly.entity_id
_entity_poly.type
_entity_poly.pdbx_seq_one_letter_code
_entity_poly.pdbx_strand_id
1 'polypeptide(L)'
;MTQPFVFDASTGRHALPLLVAGQAQREFFVNEALARIDALLHPVVEGQASAPPASPTIGDCWIVAASASGAWENREDHLASWDGTQWTFCAATEGMLVFDRSVRERLAYLGGWNRPVRPVPPAGGSVIDS
;
A
#
# COMPACT_ATOMS: atom_id res chain seq x y z
N MET A 1 -6.39 -7.38 -39.00
CA MET A 1 -6.32 -6.16 -38.27
C MET A 1 -5.91 -6.40 -36.86
N THR A 2 -5.01 -5.65 -36.44
CA THR A 2 -4.55 -5.79 -35.08
C THR A 2 -5.30 -4.84 -34.20
N GLN A 3 -5.97 -5.39 -33.24
CA GLN A 3 -6.51 -4.57 -32.20
C GLN A 3 -5.42 -4.31 -31.18
N PRO A 4 -5.43 -3.13 -30.58
CA PRO A 4 -4.56 -2.92 -29.46
C PRO A 4 -4.87 -3.96 -28.38
N PHE A 5 -3.85 -4.38 -27.67
CA PHE A 5 -4.07 -5.31 -26.58
C PHE A 5 -5.03 -4.71 -25.58
N VAL A 6 -6.11 -5.41 -25.35
CA VAL A 6 -7.04 -5.07 -24.29
C VAL A 6 -6.82 -6.10 -23.20
N PHE A 7 -6.43 -5.63 -22.04
CA PHE A 7 -6.22 -6.51 -20.91
C PHE A 7 -7.53 -6.59 -20.13
N ASP A 8 -8.03 -7.81 -19.94
CA ASP A 8 -9.28 -8.02 -19.23
C ASP A 8 -9.15 -7.72 -17.74
N ALA A 9 -7.93 -7.71 -17.24
CA ALA A 9 -7.69 -7.45 -15.84
C ALA A 9 -6.49 -6.54 -15.67
N SER A 10 -6.57 -5.70 -14.65
CA SER A 10 -5.49 -4.79 -14.32
C SER A 10 -5.49 -4.55 -12.82
N THR A 11 -4.36 -4.00 -12.31
CA THR A 11 -4.27 -3.66 -10.89
C THR A 11 -5.13 -2.46 -10.57
N GLY A 12 -5.54 -2.36 -9.29
CA GLY A 12 -6.54 -1.37 -8.89
C GLY A 12 -6.07 0.06 -8.84
N ARG A 13 -4.76 0.29 -8.66
CA ARG A 13 -4.25 1.67 -8.51
C ARG A 13 -3.68 2.21 -9.81
N HIS A 14 -2.74 1.51 -10.38
CA HIS A 14 -2.01 2.01 -11.54
C HIS A 14 -2.39 1.32 -12.83
N ALA A 15 -3.42 0.48 -12.79
CA ALA A 15 -3.92 -0.24 -13.96
C ALA A 15 -2.83 -1.01 -14.70
N LEU A 16 -1.91 -1.62 -13.94
CA LEU A 16 -0.89 -2.46 -14.55
C LEU A 16 -1.56 -3.70 -15.13
N PRO A 17 -1.26 -4.04 -16.40
CA PRO A 17 -1.89 -5.19 -17.00
C PRO A 17 -1.52 -6.48 -16.28
N LEU A 18 -2.49 -7.35 -16.09
CA LEU A 18 -2.28 -8.64 -15.45
C LEU A 18 -2.31 -9.73 -16.51
N LEU A 19 -1.61 -10.82 -16.23
CA LEU A 19 -1.65 -11.98 -17.10
C LEU A 19 -3.01 -12.66 -16.97
N VAL A 20 -3.53 -13.12 -18.10
CA VAL A 20 -4.77 -13.88 -18.10
C VAL A 20 -4.45 -15.37 -18.09
N ALA A 21 -5.49 -16.20 -17.91
CA ALA A 21 -5.37 -17.64 -17.75
C ALA A 21 -4.64 -18.30 -18.91
N GLY A 22 -3.94 -19.37 -18.62
CA GLY A 22 -3.23 -20.17 -19.62
C GLY A 22 -1.95 -20.78 -19.13
N GLN A 23 -1.33 -20.18 -18.12
CA GLN A 23 -0.11 -20.72 -17.52
C GLN A 23 -0.19 -20.56 -16.01
N ALA A 24 -1.06 -21.35 -15.45
CA ALA A 24 -1.61 -21.16 -14.12
C ALA A 24 -0.62 -20.68 -13.05
N GLN A 25 0.52 -21.35 -12.91
CA GLN A 25 1.44 -20.97 -11.85
C GLN A 25 2.21 -19.71 -12.16
N ARG A 26 2.61 -19.53 -13.41
CA ARG A 26 3.32 -18.36 -13.83
C ARG A 26 2.48 -17.12 -13.66
N GLU A 27 1.25 -17.18 -14.15
CA GLU A 27 0.38 -16.02 -14.03
C GLU A 27 0.12 -15.66 -12.58
N PHE A 28 0.00 -16.65 -11.69
CA PHE A 28 -0.21 -16.40 -10.30
C PHE A 28 0.97 -15.61 -9.71
N PHE A 29 2.20 -16.07 -9.93
CA PHE A 29 3.38 -15.42 -9.35
C PHE A 29 3.62 -14.05 -9.95
N VAL A 30 3.45 -13.91 -11.26
CA VAL A 30 3.66 -12.62 -11.91
C VAL A 30 2.59 -11.62 -11.48
N ASN A 31 1.35 -12.05 -11.41
CA ASN A 31 0.27 -11.16 -11.01
C ASN A 31 0.38 -10.76 -9.53
N GLU A 32 0.87 -11.66 -8.69
CA GLU A 32 1.15 -11.31 -7.30
C GLU A 32 2.23 -10.23 -7.22
N ALA A 33 3.29 -10.35 -8.03
CA ALA A 33 4.34 -9.35 -8.07
C ALA A 33 3.80 -8.01 -8.56
N LEU A 34 2.95 -8.02 -9.59
CA LEU A 34 2.36 -6.80 -10.11
C LEU A 34 1.45 -6.14 -9.09
N ALA A 35 0.69 -6.93 -8.34
CA ALA A 35 -0.18 -6.41 -7.29
C ALA A 35 0.65 -5.73 -6.20
N ARG A 36 1.78 -6.31 -5.82
CA ARG A 36 2.66 -5.70 -4.82
C ARG A 36 3.30 -4.42 -5.34
N ILE A 37 3.75 -4.43 -6.58
CA ILE A 37 4.30 -3.22 -7.21
C ILE A 37 3.24 -2.12 -7.21
N ASP A 38 2.02 -2.47 -7.59
CA ASP A 38 0.93 -1.51 -7.62
C ASP A 38 0.71 -0.86 -6.26
N ALA A 39 0.74 -1.66 -5.21
CA ALA A 39 0.54 -1.15 -3.85
C ALA A 39 1.72 -0.27 -3.40
N LEU A 40 2.93 -0.57 -3.87
CA LEU A 40 4.14 0.10 -3.42
C LEU A 40 4.52 1.33 -4.24
N LEU A 41 3.93 1.51 -5.43
CA LEU A 41 4.19 2.70 -6.23
C LEU A 41 3.41 3.87 -5.65
N HIS A 42 4.14 4.86 -5.13
CA HIS A 42 3.53 6.03 -4.50
C HIS A 42 2.42 5.63 -3.53
N PRO A 43 2.75 4.87 -2.49
CA PRO A 43 1.72 4.28 -1.64
C PRO A 43 0.93 5.33 -0.88
N VAL A 44 -0.38 5.17 -0.93
CA VAL A 44 -1.33 6.03 -0.23
C VAL A 44 -2.23 5.12 0.59
N VAL A 45 -2.31 5.38 1.90
CA VAL A 45 -3.17 4.58 2.75
C VAL A 45 -4.39 5.39 3.18
N GLU A 46 -5.51 4.70 3.37
CA GLU A 46 -6.74 5.33 3.87
C GLU A 46 -6.63 5.65 5.35
N GLY A 47 -5.78 4.93 6.05
CA GLY A 47 -5.54 5.09 7.47
C GLY A 47 -4.94 3.83 8.04
N GLN A 48 -5.03 3.69 9.36
CA GLN A 48 -4.59 2.50 10.08
C GLN A 48 -5.78 1.86 10.75
N ALA A 49 -5.87 0.55 10.69
CA ALA A 49 -6.95 -0.18 11.32
C ALA A 49 -6.48 -1.56 11.73
N SER A 50 -7.12 -2.15 12.73
CA SER A 50 -6.77 -3.48 13.20
C SER A 50 -7.62 -4.56 12.55
N ALA A 51 -8.66 -4.20 11.82
CA ALA A 51 -9.51 -5.16 11.13
C ALA A 51 -9.85 -4.61 9.75
N PRO A 52 -10.01 -5.50 8.75
CA PRO A 52 -10.34 -5.02 7.42
C PRO A 52 -11.71 -4.33 7.40
N PRO A 53 -11.84 -3.26 6.60
CA PRO A 53 -13.15 -2.61 6.44
C PRO A 53 -14.14 -3.57 5.77
N ALA A 54 -15.42 -3.36 6.06
CA ALA A 54 -16.47 -4.25 5.57
C ALA A 54 -16.67 -4.15 4.06
N SER A 55 -16.45 -2.97 3.49
CA SER A 55 -16.71 -2.73 2.06
C SER A 55 -15.57 -1.90 1.46
N PRO A 56 -14.40 -2.51 1.30
CA PRO A 56 -13.28 -1.77 0.72
C PRO A 56 -13.49 -1.51 -0.76
N THR A 57 -12.96 -0.42 -1.24
CA THR A 57 -12.95 -0.08 -2.65
C THR A 57 -11.67 -0.62 -3.29
N ILE A 58 -11.77 -1.08 -4.54
CA ILE A 58 -10.59 -1.55 -5.26
C ILE A 58 -9.51 -0.47 -5.26
N GLY A 59 -8.32 -0.85 -4.87
CA GLY A 59 -7.19 0.07 -4.78
C GLY A 59 -6.98 0.66 -3.40
N ASP A 60 -7.92 0.48 -2.49
CA ASP A 60 -7.73 0.95 -1.11
C ASP A 60 -6.55 0.25 -0.47
N CYS A 61 -5.75 1.01 0.24
CA CYS A 61 -4.61 0.49 0.97
C CYS A 61 -4.69 0.98 2.43
N TRP A 62 -4.34 0.10 3.34
CA TRP A 62 -4.39 0.39 4.78
C TRP A 62 -3.10 -0.06 5.43
N ILE A 63 -2.71 0.63 6.50
CA ILE A 63 -1.70 0.11 7.40
C ILE A 63 -2.42 -0.76 8.42
N VAL A 64 -1.96 -1.99 8.57
CA VAL A 64 -2.53 -2.91 9.55
C VAL A 64 -1.99 -2.55 10.93
N ALA A 65 -2.88 -2.22 11.84
CA ALA A 65 -2.51 -1.81 13.19
C ALA A 65 -2.26 -3.03 14.09
N ALA A 66 -1.82 -2.76 15.30
CA ALA A 66 -1.56 -3.79 16.28
C ALA A 66 -2.83 -4.58 16.61
N SER A 67 -2.65 -5.82 17.05
CA SER A 67 -3.75 -6.72 17.38
C SER A 67 -4.71 -6.94 16.22
N ALA A 68 -4.15 -7.19 15.06
CA ALA A 68 -4.93 -7.37 13.85
C ALA A 68 -5.78 -8.63 13.91
N SER A 69 -6.94 -8.57 13.28
CA SER A 69 -7.91 -9.66 13.29
C SER A 69 -8.49 -9.90 11.91
N GLY A 70 -9.23 -10.99 11.77
CA GLY A 70 -9.85 -11.36 10.51
C GLY A 70 -8.81 -11.69 9.46
N ALA A 71 -9.04 -11.25 8.24
CA ALA A 71 -8.12 -11.52 7.14
C ALA A 71 -6.76 -10.86 7.33
N TRP A 72 -6.65 -9.91 8.26
CA TRP A 72 -5.41 -9.19 8.53
C TRP A 72 -4.60 -9.78 9.69
N GLU A 73 -5.04 -10.87 10.27
CA GLU A 73 -4.37 -11.46 11.42
C GLU A 73 -2.91 -11.77 11.10
N ASN A 74 -2.01 -11.42 12.02
CA ASN A 74 -0.57 -11.60 11.89
C ASN A 74 0.09 -10.74 10.81
N ARG A 75 -0.63 -9.70 10.33
CA ARG A 75 -0.10 -8.79 9.31
C ARG A 75 0.17 -7.39 9.87
N GLU A 76 0.41 -7.29 11.16
CA GLU A 76 0.67 -5.99 11.78
C GLU A 76 1.78 -5.26 11.04
N ASP A 77 1.60 -3.95 10.89
CA ASP A 77 2.50 -3.02 10.19
C ASP A 77 2.58 -3.21 8.67
N HIS A 78 1.99 -4.27 8.14
CA HIS A 78 1.94 -4.46 6.67
C HIS A 78 1.04 -3.44 6.02
N LEU A 79 1.31 -3.17 4.76
CA LEU A 79 0.34 -2.50 3.89
C LEU A 79 -0.60 -3.56 3.35
N ALA A 80 -1.90 -3.34 3.50
CA ALA A 80 -2.91 -4.23 2.96
C ALA A 80 -3.64 -3.50 1.84
N SER A 81 -3.58 -4.03 0.63
CA SER A 81 -4.19 -3.43 -0.54
C SER A 81 -5.30 -4.33 -1.07
N TRP A 82 -6.46 -3.75 -1.36
CA TRP A 82 -7.63 -4.49 -1.81
C TRP A 82 -7.70 -4.50 -3.32
N ASP A 83 -7.79 -5.70 -3.92
CA ASP A 83 -7.84 -5.83 -5.38
C ASP A 83 -9.23 -6.11 -5.92
N GLY A 84 -10.22 -6.13 -5.05
CA GLY A 84 -11.59 -6.45 -5.42
C GLY A 84 -12.02 -7.83 -4.97
N THR A 85 -11.07 -8.72 -4.73
CA THR A 85 -11.35 -10.09 -4.28
C THR A 85 -10.54 -10.48 -3.06
N GLN A 86 -9.35 -9.97 -2.91
CA GLN A 86 -8.48 -10.37 -1.80
C GLN A 86 -7.56 -9.22 -1.42
N TRP A 87 -6.96 -9.36 -0.24
CA TRP A 87 -5.96 -8.44 0.26
C TRP A 87 -4.58 -8.89 -0.17
N THR A 88 -3.82 -7.97 -0.73
CA THR A 88 -2.40 -8.17 -1.01
C THR A 88 -1.63 -7.48 0.10
N PHE A 89 -0.70 -8.21 0.73
CA PHE A 89 0.05 -7.69 1.85
C PHE A 89 1.49 -7.43 1.46
N CYS A 90 1.98 -6.25 1.81
CA CYS A 90 3.37 -5.88 1.60
C CYS A 90 3.97 -5.58 2.96
N ALA A 91 5.01 -6.32 3.32
CA ALA A 91 5.66 -6.07 4.60
C ALA A 91 6.33 -4.71 4.59
N ALA A 92 6.29 -4.03 5.72
CA ALA A 92 6.96 -2.75 5.85
C ALA A 92 8.46 -2.98 5.93
N THR A 93 9.22 -2.15 5.24
CA THR A 93 10.68 -2.17 5.31
C THR A 93 11.17 -0.81 5.73
N GLU A 94 12.32 -0.78 6.41
CA GLU A 94 12.85 0.46 6.93
C GLU A 94 13.06 1.49 5.82
N GLY A 95 12.58 2.69 6.07
CA GLY A 95 12.67 3.77 5.09
C GLY A 95 11.49 3.89 4.16
N MET A 96 10.55 2.93 4.21
CA MET A 96 9.36 3.00 3.36
C MET A 96 8.53 4.22 3.74
N LEU A 97 8.04 4.93 2.72
CA LEU A 97 7.20 6.11 2.91
C LEU A 97 5.82 5.88 2.35
N VAL A 98 4.81 6.32 3.08
CA VAL A 98 3.43 6.30 2.59
C VAL A 98 2.78 7.64 2.89
N PHE A 99 1.74 7.98 2.12
CA PHE A 99 0.90 9.12 2.43
C PHE A 99 -0.36 8.61 3.12
N ASP A 100 -0.66 9.14 4.30
CA ASP A 100 -1.86 8.75 5.05
C ASP A 100 -2.94 9.79 4.82
N ARG A 101 -4.01 9.40 4.15
CA ARG A 101 -5.12 10.30 3.83
C ARG A 101 -5.88 10.76 5.06
N SER A 102 -5.94 9.92 6.09
CA SER A 102 -6.74 10.24 7.26
C SER A 102 -6.19 11.43 8.03
N VAL A 103 -4.87 11.59 8.02
CA VAL A 103 -4.21 12.72 8.68
C VAL A 103 -3.55 13.67 7.70
N ARG A 104 -3.55 13.32 6.41
CA ARG A 104 -2.97 14.11 5.32
C ARG A 104 -1.49 14.39 5.53
N GLU A 105 -0.77 13.38 5.96
CA GLU A 105 0.66 13.46 6.25
C GLU A 105 1.37 12.25 5.73
N ARG A 106 2.67 12.38 5.52
CA ARG A 106 3.50 11.24 5.20
C ARG A 106 3.91 10.52 6.46
N LEU A 107 4.01 9.21 6.35
CA LEU A 107 4.55 8.37 7.40
C LEU A 107 5.76 7.64 6.86
N ALA A 108 6.74 7.42 7.72
CA ALA A 108 7.92 6.63 7.40
C ALA A 108 7.96 5.42 8.32
N TYR A 109 8.40 4.30 7.79
CA TYR A 109 8.60 3.12 8.61
C TYR A 109 10.03 3.11 9.16
N LEU A 110 10.13 3.36 10.46
CA LEU A 110 11.40 3.37 11.19
C LEU A 110 11.15 2.65 12.50
N GLY A 111 11.15 1.32 12.46
CA GLY A 111 10.77 0.52 13.61
C GLY A 111 9.29 0.58 13.94
N GLY A 112 8.51 1.19 13.09
CA GLY A 112 7.08 1.41 13.21
C GLY A 112 6.70 2.53 12.28
N TRP A 113 5.40 2.74 12.05
CA TRP A 113 4.94 3.81 11.18
C TRP A 113 4.88 5.11 11.99
N ASN A 114 5.71 6.06 11.61
CA ASN A 114 5.86 7.31 12.35
C ASN A 114 5.88 8.49 11.40
N ARG A 115 5.49 9.65 11.92
CA ARG A 115 5.66 10.90 11.20
C ARG A 115 7.14 11.19 11.06
N PRO A 116 7.58 11.71 9.90
CA PRO A 116 8.95 12.17 9.77
C PRO A 116 9.23 13.25 10.82
N VAL A 117 10.35 13.11 11.51
CA VAL A 117 10.72 14.08 12.53
C VAL A 117 11.39 15.26 11.85
N ARG A 118 10.86 16.47 12.08
CA ARG A 118 11.52 17.67 11.62
C ARG A 118 12.70 17.97 12.54
N PRO A 119 13.84 18.41 11.98
CA PRO A 119 14.92 18.87 12.83
C PRO A 119 14.44 20.01 13.69
N VAL A 120 14.80 19.97 14.98
CA VAL A 120 14.48 21.06 15.88
C VAL A 120 15.49 22.18 15.63
N PRO A 121 15.03 23.41 15.33
CA PRO A 121 15.98 24.48 15.12
C PRO A 121 16.73 24.80 16.42
N PRO A 122 17.99 25.23 16.31
CA PRO A 122 18.74 25.58 17.50
C PRO A 122 18.07 26.73 18.24
N ALA A 123 18.21 26.72 19.55
CA ALA A 123 17.64 27.74 20.40
C ALA A 123 18.21 29.14 20.00
N GLY A 124 17.33 30.12 19.84
CA GLY A 124 17.73 31.47 19.45
C GLY A 124 18.03 31.65 17.98
N GLY A 125 17.94 30.56 17.19
CA GLY A 125 18.13 30.64 15.76
C GLY A 125 16.86 31.09 15.06
N SER A 126 17.02 31.77 13.93
CA SER A 126 15.86 32.03 13.10
C SER A 126 15.42 30.79 12.43
N VAL A 127 14.14 30.52 12.48
CA VAL A 127 13.57 29.35 11.85
C VAL A 127 13.16 29.76 10.45
N ILE A 128 13.81 29.15 9.49
CA ILE A 128 13.31 29.24 8.13
C ILE A 128 12.37 28.07 7.97
N ASP A 129 11.12 28.36 8.06
CA ASP A 129 10.11 27.37 7.87
C ASP A 129 9.82 27.28 6.41
N SER A 130 10.24 26.23 5.84
CA SER A 130 9.95 26.00 4.44
C SER A 130 8.97 24.86 4.29
#